data_a89deae3f09109292f4086eeab1ac50c
#
_entry.id   a89deae3f09109292f4086eeab1ac50c
#
_cell.length_a   1.000
_cell.length_b   1.000
_cell.length_c   1.000
_cell.angle_alpha   90.00
_cell.angle_beta   90.00
_cell.angle_gamma   90.00
#
_symmetry.space_group_name_H-M   'P 1'
#
loop_
_entity.id
_entity.type
_entity.pdbx_description
1 polymer ?
#
loop_
_entity_poly.entity_id
_entity_poly.type
_entity_poly.pdbx_seq_one_letter_code
_entity_poly.pdbx_strand_id
1 'polypeptide(L)'
;NVFNLINQIASGKFVMIGNGRNKKSMAYIGNVVAFLENCIESNKEYALFNYVDSPDLCMDEFVIIIRKFLKKRNGVGLRLPFWQGMIIAYFADLVAKIIGKNLPISSIRMRKFISSTEFKSAKLSLDNFTPPYTLIEGVERTLISDFISPKPEREIFYTE
;
A
#
# COMPACT_ATOMS: atom_id res chain seq x y z
N ASN A 1 1.21 -5.93 0.21
CA ASN A 1 2.09 -5.46 1.25
C ASN A 1 2.73 -4.12 0.84
N VAL A 2 2.34 -3.05 1.54
CA VAL A 2 2.73 -1.66 1.22
C VAL A 2 4.25 -1.49 1.32
N PHE A 3 4.90 -2.06 2.34
CA PHE A 3 6.35 -1.98 2.52
C PHE A 3 7.11 -2.54 1.30
N ASN A 4 6.72 -3.73 0.80
CA ASN A 4 7.38 -4.33 -0.37
C ASN A 4 7.20 -3.48 -1.64
N LEU A 5 6.03 -2.85 -1.80
CA LEU A 5 5.78 -1.94 -2.91
C LEU A 5 6.67 -0.70 -2.80
N ILE A 6 6.74 -0.07 -1.63
CA ILE A 6 7.63 1.07 -1.39
C ILE A 6 9.09 0.69 -1.64
N ASN A 7 9.53 -0.48 -1.16
CA ASN A 7 10.89 -0.96 -1.38
C ASN A 7 11.22 -1.17 -2.87
N GLN A 8 10.30 -1.70 -3.66
CA GLN A 8 10.46 -1.81 -5.12
C GLN A 8 10.58 -0.43 -5.78
N ILE A 9 9.78 0.55 -5.35
CA ILE A 9 9.84 1.92 -5.87
C ILE A 9 11.18 2.56 -5.45
N ALA A 10 11.57 2.41 -4.19
CA ALA A 10 12.80 2.96 -3.64
C ALA A 10 14.05 2.37 -4.30
N SER A 11 14.08 1.07 -4.59
CA SER A 11 15.17 0.39 -5.29
C SER A 11 15.19 0.63 -6.80
N GLY A 12 14.18 1.30 -7.37
CA GLY A 12 14.07 1.55 -8.81
C GLY A 12 13.64 0.33 -9.64
N LYS A 13 13.23 -0.75 -9.00
CA LYS A 13 12.78 -2.00 -9.65
C LYS A 13 11.27 -2.04 -9.94
N PHE A 14 10.56 -0.99 -9.55
CA PHE A 14 9.11 -0.92 -9.74
C PHE A 14 8.75 -0.65 -11.20
N VAL A 15 7.79 -1.41 -11.69
CA VAL A 15 7.17 -1.24 -13.00
C VAL A 15 5.67 -1.13 -12.80
N MET A 16 5.07 -0.03 -13.26
CA MET A 16 3.61 0.13 -13.22
C MET A 16 2.96 -0.77 -14.26
N ILE A 17 1.99 -1.55 -13.83
CA ILE A 17 1.18 -2.39 -14.71
C ILE A 17 -0.21 -1.79 -14.85
N GLY A 18 -0.67 -1.64 -16.09
CA GLY A 18 -1.97 -1.04 -16.38
C GLY A 18 -1.98 0.48 -16.28
N ASN A 19 -3.16 1.05 -16.04
CA ASN A 19 -3.37 2.50 -16.04
C ASN A 19 -3.12 3.17 -14.69
N GLY A 20 -2.93 2.40 -13.60
CA GLY A 20 -2.69 2.94 -12.26
C GLY A 20 -3.87 3.63 -11.59
N ARG A 21 -5.08 3.54 -12.19
CA ARG A 21 -6.31 4.17 -11.64
C ARG A 21 -6.98 3.34 -10.55
N ASN A 22 -6.52 2.11 -10.35
CA ASN A 22 -7.03 1.26 -9.28
C ASN A 22 -6.69 1.88 -7.92
N LYS A 23 -7.70 1.91 -7.04
CA LYS A 23 -7.59 2.46 -5.70
C LYS A 23 -7.34 1.37 -4.67
N LYS A 24 -6.62 1.71 -3.63
CA LYS A 24 -6.38 0.85 -2.47
C LYS A 24 -6.68 1.63 -1.21
N SER A 25 -7.68 1.19 -0.46
CA SER A 25 -7.88 1.72 0.88
C SER A 25 -6.71 1.33 1.77
N MET A 26 -6.17 2.33 2.45
CA MET A 26 -5.03 2.19 3.35
C MET A 26 -5.35 2.91 4.66
N ALA A 27 -4.66 2.54 5.72
CA ALA A 27 -4.71 3.24 6.98
C ALA A 27 -3.29 3.42 7.53
N TYR A 28 -2.94 4.64 7.93
CA TYR A 28 -1.69 4.92 8.61
C TYR A 28 -1.78 4.43 10.05
N ILE A 29 -0.74 3.73 10.52
CA ILE A 29 -0.76 3.11 11.85
C ILE A 29 -0.99 4.13 12.97
N GLY A 30 -0.47 5.35 12.87
CA GLY A 30 -0.71 6.40 13.85
C GLY A 30 -2.18 6.81 13.95
N ASN A 31 -2.90 6.82 12.82
CA ASN A 31 -4.34 7.07 12.80
C ASN A 31 -5.13 5.89 13.38
N VAL A 32 -4.68 4.65 13.09
CA VAL A 32 -5.30 3.44 13.66
C VAL A 32 -5.17 3.43 15.18
N VAL A 33 -3.98 3.77 15.71
CA VAL A 33 -3.76 3.85 17.17
C VAL A 33 -4.66 4.91 17.80
N ALA A 34 -4.68 6.13 17.26
CA ALA A 34 -5.56 7.20 17.76
C ALA A 34 -7.05 6.81 17.70
N PHE A 35 -7.45 6.07 16.65
CA PHE A 35 -8.79 5.54 16.53
C PHE A 35 -9.10 4.51 17.62
N LEU A 36 -8.17 3.59 17.91
CA LEU A 36 -8.34 2.60 18.97
C LEU A 36 -8.41 3.25 20.35
N GLU A 37 -7.57 4.26 20.62
CA GLU A 37 -7.64 5.06 21.85
C GLU A 37 -9.03 5.69 22.02
N ASN A 38 -9.54 6.32 20.96
CA ASN A 38 -10.91 6.88 20.98
C ASN A 38 -12.00 5.81 21.18
N CYS A 39 -11.80 4.59 20.65
CA CYS A 39 -12.72 3.48 20.89
C CYS A 39 -12.73 3.03 22.35
N ILE A 40 -11.57 3.02 23.03
CA ILE A 40 -11.45 2.65 24.45
C ILE A 40 -12.20 3.67 25.34
N GLU A 41 -12.11 4.94 24.99
CA GLU A 41 -12.80 6.02 25.71
C GLU A 41 -14.32 6.04 25.46
N SER A 42 -14.80 5.33 24.44
CA SER A 42 -16.22 5.29 24.12
C SER A 42 -17.00 4.39 25.10
N ASN A 43 -18.21 4.82 25.47
CA ASN A 43 -19.09 4.05 26.35
C ASN A 43 -19.90 2.95 25.62
N LYS A 44 -19.45 2.49 24.45
CA LYS A 44 -20.15 1.46 23.67
C LYS A 44 -19.69 0.08 24.10
N GLU A 45 -20.60 -0.77 24.55
CA GLU A 45 -20.30 -2.16 24.94
C GLU A 45 -19.80 -3.01 23.76
N TYR A 46 -20.34 -2.76 22.55
CA TYR A 46 -19.95 -3.45 21.33
C TYR A 46 -20.06 -2.54 20.12
N ALA A 47 -19.03 -2.55 19.27
CA ALA A 47 -19.06 -1.87 17.97
C ALA A 47 -18.13 -2.54 16.98
N LEU A 48 -18.51 -2.55 15.70
CA LEU A 48 -17.71 -3.05 14.60
C LEU A 48 -17.46 -1.93 13.60
N PHE A 49 -16.21 -1.63 13.35
CA PHE A 49 -15.80 -0.56 12.43
C PHE A 49 -14.82 -1.05 11.38
N ASN A 50 -15.00 -0.59 10.15
CA ASN A 50 -13.95 -0.62 9.14
C ASN A 50 -13.24 0.73 9.16
N TYR A 51 -11.99 0.76 9.61
CA TYR A 51 -11.20 1.99 9.62
C TYR A 51 -10.28 2.03 8.39
N VAL A 52 -10.39 3.09 7.62
CA VAL A 52 -9.48 3.45 6.52
C VAL A 52 -9.33 4.97 6.47
N ASP A 53 -8.15 5.44 6.10
CA ASP A 53 -7.93 6.87 5.88
C ASP A 53 -8.59 7.33 4.57
N SER A 54 -9.04 8.56 4.55
CA SER A 54 -9.67 9.19 3.38
C SER A 54 -8.93 10.46 2.99
N PRO A 55 -8.90 10.79 1.68
CA PRO A 55 -9.42 10.01 0.54
C PRO A 55 -8.51 8.85 0.13
N ASP A 56 -9.09 7.80 -0.50
CA ASP A 56 -8.31 6.74 -1.11
C ASP A 56 -7.43 7.28 -2.24
N LEU A 57 -6.15 6.90 -2.24
CA LEU A 57 -5.23 7.20 -3.33
C LEU A 57 -5.33 6.16 -4.44
N CYS A 58 -5.26 6.62 -5.70
CA CYS A 58 -5.03 5.69 -6.79
C CYS A 58 -3.54 5.27 -6.82
N MET A 59 -3.25 4.16 -7.48
CA MET A 59 -1.89 3.60 -7.50
C MET A 59 -0.88 4.55 -8.15
N ASP A 60 -1.29 5.31 -9.18
CA ASP A 60 -0.44 6.33 -9.81
C ASP A 60 -0.06 7.43 -8.82
N GLU A 61 -1.04 7.99 -8.09
CA GLU A 61 -0.82 9.03 -7.08
C GLU A 61 0.12 8.53 -5.99
N PHE A 62 -0.13 7.34 -5.47
CA PHE A 62 0.70 6.73 -4.43
C PHE A 62 2.17 6.59 -4.88
N VAL A 63 2.41 6.07 -6.09
CA VAL A 63 3.76 5.91 -6.63
C VAL A 63 4.43 7.28 -6.88
N ILE A 64 3.69 8.26 -7.39
CA ILE A 64 4.21 9.62 -7.64
C ILE A 64 4.63 10.28 -6.32
N ILE A 65 3.80 10.19 -5.27
CA ILE A 65 4.12 10.73 -3.94
C ILE A 65 5.43 10.13 -3.41
N ILE A 66 5.54 8.79 -3.43
CA ILE A 66 6.75 8.11 -2.96
C ILE A 66 7.99 8.54 -3.76
N ARG A 67 7.89 8.54 -5.10
CA ARG A 67 9.03 8.92 -5.96
C ARG A 67 9.46 10.36 -5.76
N LYS A 68 8.49 11.27 -5.63
CA LYS A 68 8.74 12.70 -5.35
C LYS A 68 9.45 12.86 -4.01
N PHE A 69 8.95 12.21 -2.97
CA PHE A 69 9.52 12.27 -1.62
C PHE A 69 10.96 11.74 -1.58
N LEU A 70 11.23 10.64 -2.25
CA LEU A 70 12.57 10.05 -2.36
C LEU A 70 13.48 10.78 -3.37
N LYS A 71 13.08 11.98 -3.84
CA LYS A 71 13.82 12.79 -4.83
C LYS A 71 14.18 12.01 -6.10
N LYS A 72 13.35 11.06 -6.51
CA LYS A 72 13.49 10.33 -7.76
C LYS A 72 12.84 11.10 -8.91
N ARG A 73 13.04 10.62 -10.15
CA ARG A 73 12.44 11.24 -11.35
C ARG A 73 10.93 11.37 -11.20
N ASN A 74 10.36 12.43 -11.76
CA ASN A 74 8.92 12.67 -11.78
C ASN A 74 8.15 11.55 -12.48
N GLY A 75 6.88 11.38 -12.09
CA GLY A 75 5.97 10.39 -12.67
C GLY A 75 6.15 8.98 -12.08
N VAL A 76 5.43 8.01 -12.65
CA VAL A 76 5.37 6.62 -12.15
C VAL A 76 6.56 5.74 -12.58
N GLY A 77 7.37 6.21 -13.55
CA GLY A 77 8.46 5.43 -14.12
C GLY A 77 8.03 4.57 -15.31
N LEU A 78 8.62 3.39 -15.45
CA LEU A 78 8.25 2.46 -16.50
C LEU A 78 6.82 1.96 -16.31
N ARG A 79 6.06 1.97 -17.41
CA ARG A 79 4.67 1.49 -17.43
C ARG A 79 4.52 0.43 -18.52
N LEU A 80 3.92 -0.69 -18.16
CA LEU A 80 3.55 -1.75 -19.11
C LEU A 80 2.03 -1.85 -19.22
N PRO A 81 1.48 -2.03 -20.42
CA PRO A 81 0.08 -2.39 -20.62
C PRO A 81 -0.26 -3.67 -19.85
N PHE A 82 -1.49 -3.76 -19.37
CA PHE A 82 -1.95 -4.92 -18.57
C PHE A 82 -1.70 -6.26 -19.27
N TRP A 83 -2.02 -6.36 -20.57
CA TRP A 83 -1.88 -7.60 -21.32
C TRP A 83 -0.42 -8.08 -21.41
N GLN A 84 0.56 -7.15 -21.54
CA GLN A 84 1.98 -7.51 -21.53
C GLN A 84 2.42 -8.00 -20.14
N GLY A 85 1.98 -7.33 -19.09
CA GLY A 85 2.22 -7.76 -17.72
C GLY A 85 1.67 -9.16 -17.45
N MET A 86 0.49 -9.48 -17.96
CA MET A 86 -0.12 -10.81 -17.83
C MET A 86 0.64 -11.90 -18.57
N ILE A 87 1.15 -11.63 -19.78
CA ILE A 87 1.99 -12.61 -20.51
C ILE A 87 3.24 -12.94 -19.68
N ILE A 88 3.94 -11.93 -19.16
CA ILE A 88 5.11 -12.13 -18.32
C ILE A 88 4.75 -12.94 -17.06
N ALA A 89 3.63 -12.63 -16.43
CA ALA A 89 3.18 -13.31 -15.23
C ALA A 89 2.81 -14.78 -15.47
N TYR A 90 2.14 -15.11 -16.58
CA TYR A 90 1.85 -16.50 -16.94
C TYR A 90 3.12 -17.29 -17.28
N PHE A 91 4.08 -16.66 -17.95
CA PHE A 91 5.37 -17.29 -18.20
C PHE A 91 6.11 -17.56 -16.88
N ALA A 92 6.09 -16.61 -15.94
CA ALA A 92 6.67 -16.80 -14.61
C ALA A 92 5.98 -17.93 -13.84
N ASP A 93 4.64 -18.05 -13.92
CA ASP A 93 3.90 -19.16 -13.30
C ASP A 93 4.31 -20.53 -13.89
N LEU A 94 4.52 -20.62 -15.22
CA LEU A 94 5.00 -21.82 -15.86
C LEU A 94 6.41 -22.21 -15.38
N VAL A 95 7.32 -21.24 -15.33
CA VAL A 95 8.69 -21.44 -14.83
C VAL A 95 8.68 -21.86 -13.36
N ALA A 96 7.85 -21.19 -12.51
CA ALA A 96 7.68 -21.55 -11.11
C ALA A 96 7.24 -23.00 -10.93
N LYS A 97 6.31 -23.46 -11.77
CA LYS A 97 5.83 -24.85 -11.77
C LYS A 97 6.93 -25.85 -12.15
N ILE A 98 7.78 -25.52 -13.13
CA ILE A 98 8.89 -26.40 -13.58
C ILE A 98 9.98 -26.47 -12.51
N ILE A 99 10.33 -25.35 -11.88
CA ILE A 99 11.40 -25.28 -10.88
C ILE A 99 10.92 -25.73 -9.49
N GLY A 100 9.60 -25.81 -9.26
CA GLY A 100 9.02 -26.14 -7.94
C GLY A 100 9.21 -25.05 -6.89
N LYS A 101 9.42 -23.79 -7.30
CA LYS A 101 9.64 -22.64 -6.40
C LYS A 101 8.67 -21.50 -6.71
N ASN A 102 8.20 -20.84 -5.67
CA ASN A 102 7.40 -19.62 -5.82
C ASN A 102 8.26 -18.46 -6.32
N LEU A 103 7.87 -17.85 -7.44
CA LEU A 103 8.52 -16.64 -7.94
C LEU A 103 7.83 -15.38 -7.38
N PRO A 104 8.57 -14.26 -7.27
CA PRO A 104 8.00 -12.99 -6.79
C PRO A 104 6.93 -12.41 -7.73
N ILE A 105 6.93 -12.82 -9.01
CA ILE A 105 5.94 -12.42 -10.02
C ILE A 105 5.04 -13.63 -10.29
N SER A 106 3.71 -13.42 -10.25
CA SER A 106 2.71 -14.44 -10.63
C SER A 106 1.45 -13.77 -11.17
N SER A 107 0.65 -14.51 -11.95
CA SER A 107 -0.59 -13.99 -12.53
C SER A 107 -1.60 -13.57 -11.44
N ILE A 108 -1.65 -14.30 -10.33
CA ILE A 108 -2.51 -13.97 -9.19
C ILE A 108 -2.06 -12.67 -8.52
N ARG A 109 -0.76 -12.48 -8.27
CA ARG A 109 -0.21 -11.25 -7.68
C ARG A 109 -0.44 -10.05 -8.60
N MET A 110 -0.29 -10.25 -9.91
CA MET A 110 -0.54 -9.22 -10.91
C MET A 110 -2.01 -8.76 -10.90
N ARG A 111 -2.96 -9.70 -10.91
CA ARG A 111 -4.39 -9.40 -10.82
C ARG A 111 -4.75 -8.69 -9.52
N LYS A 112 -4.21 -9.13 -8.38
CA LYS A 112 -4.40 -8.46 -7.09
C LYS A 112 -3.82 -7.04 -7.09
N PHE A 113 -2.70 -6.82 -7.75
CA PHE A 113 -2.08 -5.48 -7.84
C PHE A 113 -2.98 -4.47 -8.55
N ILE A 114 -3.56 -4.85 -9.70
CA ILE A 114 -4.38 -3.95 -10.52
C ILE A 114 -5.85 -3.85 -10.06
N SER A 115 -6.34 -4.75 -9.21
CA SER A 115 -7.71 -4.68 -8.71
C SER A 115 -7.87 -3.50 -7.75
N SER A 116 -9.01 -2.81 -7.80
CA SER A 116 -9.39 -1.87 -6.73
C SER A 116 -9.84 -2.64 -5.50
N THR A 117 -9.45 -2.16 -4.33
CA THR A 117 -9.89 -2.66 -3.04
C THR A 117 -10.27 -1.43 -2.21
N GLU A 118 -11.51 -1.01 -2.36
CA GLU A 118 -12.05 0.17 -1.70
C GLU A 118 -12.96 -0.26 -0.56
N PHE A 119 -12.63 0.15 0.65
CA PHE A 119 -13.48 -0.02 1.82
C PHE A 119 -14.12 1.33 2.16
N LYS A 120 -15.43 1.33 2.34
CA LYS A 120 -16.07 2.49 2.94
C LYS A 120 -15.78 2.44 4.43
N SER A 121 -15.06 3.43 4.93
CA SER A 121 -15.09 3.71 6.36
C SER A 121 -16.56 3.91 6.71
N ALA A 122 -17.13 3.10 7.59
CA ALA A 122 -18.41 3.47 8.18
C ALA A 122 -18.23 4.91 8.66
N LYS A 123 -19.17 5.81 8.29
CA LYS A 123 -19.17 7.16 8.88
C LYS A 123 -19.05 6.93 10.36
N LEU A 124 -17.85 7.21 10.90
CA LEU A 124 -17.51 6.93 12.27
C LEU A 124 -18.46 7.78 13.12
N SER A 125 -19.56 7.18 13.53
CA SER A 125 -20.42 7.73 14.57
C SER A 125 -19.81 7.51 15.96
N LEU A 126 -18.48 7.50 16.04
CA LEU A 126 -17.75 7.80 17.25
C LEU A 126 -17.63 9.31 17.26
N ASP A 127 -18.30 9.90 18.21
CA ASP A 127 -18.49 11.32 18.41
C ASP A 127 -17.23 12.11 18.03
N ASN A 128 -17.21 12.68 16.80
CA ASN A 128 -16.21 13.62 16.30
C ASN A 128 -14.75 13.11 16.17
N PHE A 129 -14.48 11.82 16.00
CA PHE A 129 -13.10 11.37 15.74
C PHE A 129 -12.56 11.98 14.43
N THR A 130 -11.46 12.69 14.55
CA THR A 130 -10.69 13.22 13.41
C THR A 130 -9.31 12.59 13.42
N PRO A 131 -8.88 11.90 12.34
CA PRO A 131 -7.55 11.36 12.25
C PRO A 131 -6.48 12.44 12.43
N PRO A 132 -5.44 12.23 13.27
CA PRO A 132 -4.40 13.23 13.51
C PRO A 132 -3.51 13.49 12.30
N TYR A 133 -3.49 12.59 11.33
CA TYR A 133 -2.67 12.69 10.11
C TYR A 133 -3.50 12.43 8.86
N THR A 134 -3.17 13.13 7.77
CA THR A 134 -3.66 12.76 6.44
C THR A 134 -2.96 11.47 5.97
N LEU A 135 -3.55 10.76 5.01
CA LEU A 135 -2.92 9.56 4.42
C LEU A 135 -1.55 9.90 3.78
N ILE A 136 -1.42 11.08 3.17
CA ILE A 136 -0.15 11.54 2.58
C ILE A 136 0.92 11.73 3.65
N GLU A 137 0.61 12.41 4.75
CA GLU A 137 1.53 12.54 5.89
C GLU A 137 1.90 11.18 6.49
N GLY A 138 0.95 10.25 6.56
CA GLY A 138 1.21 8.86 6.99
C GLY A 138 2.21 8.16 6.08
N VAL A 139 2.07 8.30 4.76
CA VAL A 139 3.03 7.77 3.78
C VAL A 139 4.40 8.42 3.96
N GLU A 140 4.49 9.74 4.08
CA GLU A 140 5.75 10.45 4.30
C GLU A 140 6.46 10.03 5.58
N ARG A 141 5.73 9.92 6.69
CA ARG A 141 6.27 9.42 7.97
C ARG A 141 6.81 7.99 7.86
N THR A 142 6.09 7.13 7.14
CA THR A 142 6.54 5.77 6.86
C THR A 142 7.83 5.78 6.03
N LEU A 143 7.93 6.64 5.02
CA LEU A 143 9.14 6.76 4.20
C LEU A 143 10.35 7.25 5.02
N ILE A 144 10.15 8.22 5.92
CA ILE A 144 11.20 8.68 6.82
C ILE A 144 11.67 7.55 7.72
N SER A 145 10.73 6.90 8.42
CA SER A 145 11.02 5.86 9.40
C SER A 145 11.70 4.63 8.79
N ASP A 146 11.29 4.24 7.58
CA ASP A 146 11.64 2.93 7.03
C ASP A 146 12.75 2.99 5.98
N PHE A 147 12.91 4.15 5.29
CA PHE A 147 13.78 4.25 4.12
C PHE A 147 14.82 5.37 4.18
N ILE A 148 14.59 6.42 4.99
CA ILE A 148 15.53 7.54 5.13
C ILE A 148 16.36 7.41 6.41
N SER A 149 15.70 7.15 7.54
CA SER A 149 16.32 7.05 8.86
C SER A 149 15.86 5.78 9.57
N PRO A 150 16.14 4.59 9.02
CA PRO A 150 15.70 3.34 9.63
C PRO A 150 16.39 3.14 11.00
N LYS A 151 15.60 2.75 12.00
CA LYS A 151 16.15 2.39 13.32
C LYS A 151 16.95 1.09 13.19
N PRO A 152 18.18 1.01 13.73
CA PRO A 152 19.06 -0.16 13.54
C PRO A 152 18.53 -1.46 14.13
N GLU A 153 17.65 -1.41 15.14
CA GLU A 153 17.11 -2.58 15.85
C GLU A 153 15.74 -3.03 15.31
N ARG A 154 15.31 -2.56 14.14
CA ARG A 154 13.98 -2.88 13.63
C ARG A 154 13.93 -4.26 13.01
N GLU A 155 13.14 -5.17 13.59
CA GLU A 155 12.73 -6.40 12.92
C GLU A 155 11.77 -6.08 11.77
N ILE A 156 12.14 -6.47 10.56
CA ILE A 156 11.27 -6.33 9.38
C ILE A 156 10.55 -7.65 9.16
N PHE A 157 9.26 -7.67 9.43
CA PHE A 157 8.40 -8.81 9.12
C PHE A 157 8.01 -8.77 7.65
N TYR A 158 8.59 -9.64 6.85
CA TYR A 158 8.16 -9.84 5.47
C TYR A 158 6.93 -10.74 5.47
N THR A 159 5.79 -10.20 5.11
CA THR A 159 4.60 -11.02 4.82
C THR A 159 4.68 -11.52 3.39
N GLU A 160 4.62 -12.83 3.19
CA GLU A 160 4.62 -13.50 1.89
C GLU A 160 3.44 -13.11 0.99
#